data_82139d6a87f184fec26a2961ce8b4219
#
_entry.id   82139d6a87f184fec26a2961ce8b4219
#
_cell.length_a   1.000
_cell.length_b   1.000
_cell.length_c   1.000
_cell.angle_alpha   90.00
_cell.angle_beta   90.00
_cell.angle_gamma   90.00
#
_symmetry.space_group_name_H-M   'P 1'
#
loop_
_entity.id
_entity.type
_entity.pdbx_description
1 polymer ?
#
loop_
_entity_poly.entity_id
_entity_poly.type
_entity_poly.pdbx_seq_one_letter_code
_entity_poly.pdbx_strand_id
1 'polypeptide(L)'
;MAKKKDRGTPEVNAGSMADIAFLLLIFFLVTTTIDTDKGIAIRLPPMPEPDQPENNIKLKERNVLKVLVNAADQLLVDGKPLSIKELKKTAKEFIDNPMKDPTKAESPLKAVISLKNDRGTSYNLYIQVHNELKAAYNELREAKAQNDYGKSLEKLPEAQQEEIRNYYRQVISEAEPEDLGGN
;
A
#
# COMPACT_ATOMS: atom_id res chain seq x y z
N MET A 1 6.43 -85.55 3.20
CA MET A 1 5.90 -84.42 2.39
C MET A 1 5.36 -83.34 3.31
N ALA A 2 6.10 -82.25 3.48
CA ALA A 2 5.68 -81.13 4.35
C ALA A 2 4.76 -80.19 3.59
N LYS A 3 3.55 -79.99 4.12
CA LYS A 3 2.53 -79.14 3.59
C LYS A 3 2.93 -77.66 3.79
N LYS A 4 3.24 -76.93 2.73
CA LYS A 4 3.57 -75.50 2.72
C LYS A 4 2.31 -74.74 3.12
N LYS A 5 2.37 -74.07 4.26
CA LYS A 5 1.27 -73.20 4.75
C LYS A 5 1.31 -71.89 3.99
N ASP A 6 0.35 -71.69 3.08
CA ASP A 6 0.15 -70.39 2.42
C ASP A 6 -0.15 -69.32 3.47
N ARG A 7 0.78 -68.40 3.61
CA ARG A 7 0.57 -67.18 4.37
C ARG A 7 -0.15 -66.21 3.44
N GLY A 8 -1.47 -66.09 3.59
CA GLY A 8 -2.23 -65.10 2.89
C GLY A 8 -1.64 -63.68 3.14
N THR A 9 -1.56 -62.90 2.09
CA THR A 9 -1.18 -61.47 2.19
C THR A 9 -2.11 -60.78 3.18
N PRO A 10 -1.60 -59.96 4.12
CA PRO A 10 -2.41 -59.23 5.07
C PRO A 10 -3.35 -58.30 4.27
N GLU A 11 -4.66 -58.54 4.34
CA GLU A 11 -5.66 -57.64 3.78
C GLU A 11 -5.64 -56.33 4.60
N VAL A 12 -5.26 -55.23 3.93
CA VAL A 12 -5.33 -53.92 4.53
C VAL A 12 -6.80 -53.51 4.66
N ASN A 13 -7.27 -53.26 5.86
CA ASN A 13 -8.64 -52.86 6.10
C ASN A 13 -8.91 -51.50 5.46
N ALA A 14 -9.75 -51.49 4.38
CA ALA A 14 -10.09 -50.25 3.65
C ALA A 14 -10.74 -49.20 4.54
N GLY A 15 -11.45 -49.60 5.59
CA GLY A 15 -12.03 -48.68 6.57
C GLY A 15 -10.96 -47.89 7.37
N SER A 16 -9.89 -48.58 7.81
CA SER A 16 -8.78 -47.92 8.51
C SER A 16 -8.00 -46.97 7.62
N MET A 17 -7.83 -47.32 6.32
CA MET A 17 -7.19 -46.41 5.37
C MET A 17 -8.05 -45.16 5.11
N ALA A 18 -9.35 -45.34 4.98
CA ALA A 18 -10.28 -44.20 4.80
C ALA A 18 -10.27 -43.26 6.00
N ASP A 19 -10.22 -43.79 7.23
CA ASP A 19 -10.16 -42.99 8.45
C ASP A 19 -8.85 -42.17 8.53
N ILE A 20 -7.70 -42.79 8.23
CA ILE A 20 -6.42 -42.10 8.19
C ILE A 20 -6.41 -40.99 7.13
N ALA A 21 -6.96 -41.28 5.94
CA ALA A 21 -7.05 -40.29 4.86
C ALA A 21 -7.96 -39.12 5.26
N PHE A 22 -9.06 -39.38 5.92
CA PHE A 22 -9.99 -38.37 6.42
C PHE A 22 -9.37 -37.51 7.51
N LEU A 23 -8.67 -38.12 8.49
CA LEU A 23 -7.96 -37.37 9.55
C LEU A 23 -6.83 -36.50 8.97
N LEU A 24 -6.08 -36.99 7.97
CA LEU A 24 -5.07 -36.20 7.29
C LEU A 24 -5.68 -35.03 6.52
N LEU A 25 -6.82 -35.23 5.87
CA LEU A 25 -7.52 -34.18 5.14
C LEU A 25 -8.00 -33.08 6.09
N ILE A 26 -8.61 -33.44 7.25
CA ILE A 26 -9.01 -32.48 8.28
C ILE A 26 -7.78 -31.78 8.87
N PHE A 27 -6.70 -32.51 9.15
CA PHE A 27 -5.47 -31.95 9.65
C PHE A 27 -4.89 -30.91 8.70
N PHE A 28 -4.79 -31.19 7.41
CA PHE A 28 -4.35 -30.22 6.42
C PHE A 28 -5.30 -29.02 6.32
N LEU A 29 -6.60 -29.25 6.35
CA LEU A 29 -7.59 -28.18 6.28
C LEU A 29 -7.53 -27.22 7.49
N VAL A 30 -7.22 -27.73 8.69
CA VAL A 30 -7.08 -26.91 9.90
C VAL A 30 -5.71 -26.26 10.01
N THR A 31 -4.65 -26.93 9.51
CA THR A 31 -3.27 -26.41 9.60
C THR A 31 -2.89 -25.49 8.46
N THR A 32 -3.56 -25.56 7.29
CA THR A 32 -3.39 -24.59 6.20
C THR A 32 -4.18 -23.32 6.50
N THR A 33 -3.70 -22.52 7.44
CA THR A 33 -4.09 -21.09 7.48
C THR A 33 -3.38 -20.41 6.32
N ILE A 34 -4.13 -20.02 5.29
CA ILE A 34 -3.62 -19.11 4.28
C ILE A 34 -3.46 -17.78 5.00
N ASP A 35 -2.24 -17.44 5.41
CA ASP A 35 -1.89 -16.10 5.80
C ASP A 35 -2.12 -15.22 4.58
N THR A 36 -3.22 -14.48 4.57
CA THR A 36 -3.40 -13.41 3.61
C THR A 36 -2.42 -12.32 4.01
N ASP A 37 -1.31 -12.23 3.29
CA ASP A 37 -0.36 -11.13 3.42
C ASP A 37 -1.13 -9.82 3.39
N LYS A 38 -1.23 -9.17 4.54
CA LYS A 38 -1.81 -7.83 4.67
C LYS A 38 -0.77 -6.82 4.20
N GLY A 39 -0.41 -6.89 2.94
CA GLY A 39 0.47 -5.93 2.30
C GLY A 39 -0.26 -4.65 1.93
N ILE A 40 0.50 -3.57 1.76
CA ILE A 40 -0.01 -2.35 1.16
C ILE A 40 -0.19 -2.60 -0.33
N ALA A 41 -1.44 -2.62 -0.82
CA ALA A 41 -1.69 -2.71 -2.25
C ALA A 41 -1.25 -1.41 -2.93
N ILE A 42 -0.12 -1.46 -3.63
CA ILE A 42 0.38 -0.38 -4.47
C ILE A 42 0.09 -0.76 -5.92
N ARG A 43 -0.65 0.10 -6.62
CA ARG A 43 -0.88 -0.10 -8.05
C ARG A 43 0.32 0.48 -8.80
N LEU A 44 1.18 -0.38 -9.31
CA LEU A 44 2.27 0.06 -10.19
C LEU A 44 1.70 0.73 -11.44
N PRO A 45 2.33 1.81 -11.93
CA PRO A 45 2.02 2.37 -13.24
C PRO A 45 2.19 1.29 -14.32
N PRO A 46 1.40 1.32 -15.41
CA PRO A 46 1.64 0.44 -16.53
C PRO A 46 3.06 0.68 -17.07
N MET A 47 3.75 -0.40 -17.43
CA MET A 47 5.08 -0.32 -18.05
C MET A 47 4.98 0.57 -19.29
N PRO A 48 5.87 1.56 -19.49
CA PRO A 48 5.86 2.36 -20.71
C PRO A 48 6.07 1.45 -21.92
N GLU A 49 5.21 1.58 -22.92
CA GLU A 49 5.41 0.89 -24.19
C GLU A 49 6.68 1.43 -24.85
N PRO A 50 7.53 0.59 -25.48
CA PRO A 50 8.86 0.97 -25.94
C PRO A 50 8.90 2.06 -27.02
N ASP A 51 7.75 2.44 -27.61
CA ASP A 51 7.67 3.40 -28.72
C ASP A 51 6.81 4.64 -28.41
N GLN A 52 6.39 4.87 -27.16
CA GLN A 52 5.78 6.15 -26.85
C GLN A 52 6.86 7.18 -26.55
N PRO A 53 6.87 8.34 -27.23
CA PRO A 53 7.75 9.44 -26.82
C PRO A 53 7.44 9.70 -25.36
N GLU A 54 8.48 9.68 -24.53
CA GLU A 54 8.38 10.02 -23.11
C GLU A 54 7.51 11.29 -23.03
N ASN A 55 6.25 11.11 -22.69
CA ASN A 55 5.40 12.20 -22.30
C ASN A 55 5.97 12.69 -20.97
N ASN A 56 7.09 13.41 -21.08
CA ASN A 56 7.63 14.25 -20.04
C ASN A 56 6.55 15.32 -19.78
N ILE A 57 5.48 14.92 -19.10
CA ILE A 57 4.67 15.86 -18.37
C ILE A 57 5.65 16.42 -17.37
N LYS A 58 6.26 17.57 -17.71
CA LYS A 58 7.08 18.34 -16.77
C LYS A 58 6.17 18.65 -15.60
N LEU A 59 6.16 17.74 -14.63
CA LEU A 59 5.48 17.95 -13.36
C LEU A 59 6.06 19.25 -12.83
N LYS A 60 5.24 20.28 -12.74
CA LYS A 60 5.69 21.54 -12.16
C LYS A 60 6.17 21.23 -10.76
N GLU A 61 7.39 21.63 -10.40
CA GLU A 61 7.98 21.33 -9.10
C GLU A 61 7.06 21.65 -7.93
N ARG A 62 6.28 22.73 -8.04
CA ARG A 62 5.29 23.10 -7.04
C ARG A 62 4.19 22.07 -6.78
N ASN A 63 3.96 21.15 -7.70
CA ASN A 63 2.93 20.10 -7.57
C ASN A 63 3.50 18.81 -6.96
N VAL A 64 4.79 18.78 -6.61
CA VAL A 64 5.47 17.61 -6.07
C VAL A 64 5.92 17.88 -4.64
N LEU A 65 5.32 17.16 -3.69
CA LEU A 65 5.79 17.14 -2.29
C LEU A 65 6.91 16.12 -2.18
N LYS A 66 8.13 16.56 -1.90
CA LYS A 66 9.28 15.68 -1.74
C LYS A 66 9.38 15.19 -0.30
N VAL A 67 9.17 13.91 -0.09
CA VAL A 67 9.26 13.23 1.21
C VAL A 67 10.48 12.30 1.17
N LEU A 68 11.47 12.57 1.99
CA LEU A 68 12.72 11.82 2.07
C LEU A 68 12.85 11.18 3.45
N VAL A 69 13.27 9.93 3.50
CA VAL A 69 13.58 9.24 4.75
C VAL A 69 15.01 8.72 4.66
N ASN A 70 15.85 9.09 5.61
CA ASN A 70 17.25 8.67 5.61
C ASN A 70 17.49 7.40 6.41
N ALA A 71 18.71 6.86 6.34
CA ALA A 71 19.14 5.67 7.07
C ALA A 71 19.12 5.83 8.61
N ALA A 72 19.10 7.06 9.12
CA ALA A 72 18.97 7.36 10.55
C ALA A 72 17.51 7.54 11.00
N ASP A 73 16.54 7.10 10.17
CA ASP A 73 15.11 7.23 10.43
C ASP A 73 14.64 8.69 10.63
N GLN A 74 15.29 9.62 9.95
CA GLN A 74 14.87 11.02 9.95
C GLN A 74 14.04 11.32 8.72
N LEU A 75 12.90 11.99 8.93
CA LEU A 75 11.98 12.41 7.88
C LEU A 75 12.27 13.87 7.47
N LEU A 76 12.45 14.08 6.18
CA LEU A 76 12.55 15.41 5.58
C LEU A 76 11.41 15.62 4.58
N VAL A 77 10.76 16.76 4.66
CA VAL A 77 9.74 17.19 3.69
C VAL A 77 10.18 18.51 3.07
N ASP A 78 10.32 18.51 1.75
CA ASP A 78 10.90 19.65 1.00
C ASP A 78 12.21 20.17 1.60
N GLY A 79 13.08 19.23 2.02
CA GLY A 79 14.39 19.53 2.60
C GLY A 79 14.36 20.01 4.06
N LYS A 80 13.21 20.05 4.71
CA LYS A 80 13.08 20.46 6.11
C LYS A 80 12.79 19.26 7.00
N PRO A 81 13.48 19.09 8.13
CA PRO A 81 13.15 18.04 9.09
C PRO A 81 11.71 18.19 9.59
N LEU A 82 10.97 17.09 9.60
CA LEU A 82 9.58 17.07 10.04
C LEU A 82 9.33 15.85 10.94
N SER A 83 8.47 16.03 11.94
CA SER A 83 8.00 14.91 12.75
C SER A 83 6.98 14.07 11.96
N ILE A 84 7.00 12.75 12.13
CA ILE A 84 6.01 11.84 11.53
C ILE A 84 4.57 12.25 11.88
N LYS A 85 4.34 12.77 13.10
CA LYS A 85 3.02 13.22 13.56
C LYS A 85 2.49 14.43 12.79
N GLU A 86 3.38 15.22 12.21
CA GLU A 86 3.04 16.42 11.44
C GLU A 86 2.89 16.13 9.94
N LEU A 87 3.40 14.98 9.48
CA LEU A 87 3.40 14.61 8.06
C LEU A 87 1.99 14.62 7.47
N LYS A 88 1.02 14.03 8.15
CA LYS A 88 -0.37 14.01 7.71
C LYS A 88 -0.93 15.42 7.49
N LYS A 89 -0.72 16.31 8.45
CA LYS A 89 -1.18 17.70 8.36
C LYS A 89 -0.52 18.42 7.19
N THR A 90 0.80 18.29 7.07
CA THR A 90 1.58 18.91 5.98
C THR A 90 1.14 18.41 4.62
N ALA A 91 0.92 17.09 4.47
CA ALA A 91 0.43 16.51 3.23
C ALA A 91 -0.98 17.02 2.88
N LYS A 92 -1.90 17.11 3.84
CA LYS A 92 -3.25 17.67 3.62
C LYS A 92 -3.19 19.11 3.14
N GLU A 93 -2.40 19.94 3.80
CA GLU A 93 -2.24 21.36 3.41
C GLU A 93 -1.58 21.53 2.05
N PHE A 94 -0.68 20.63 1.67
CA PHE A 94 -0.08 20.62 0.34
C PHE A 94 -1.07 20.23 -0.75
N ILE A 95 -1.83 19.14 -0.54
CA ILE A 95 -2.76 18.58 -1.53
C ILE A 95 -3.94 19.53 -1.76
N ASP A 96 -4.58 19.96 -0.68
CA ASP A 96 -5.81 20.77 -0.75
C ASP A 96 -5.52 22.24 -1.06
N ASN A 97 -4.38 22.75 -0.57
CA ASN A 97 -3.92 24.13 -0.76
C ASN A 97 -5.05 25.18 -0.63
N PRO A 98 -5.78 25.24 0.47
CA PRO A 98 -6.96 26.09 0.62
C PRO A 98 -6.64 27.58 0.51
N MET A 99 -5.40 27.98 0.84
CA MET A 99 -4.93 29.36 0.77
C MET A 99 -4.34 29.74 -0.60
N LYS A 100 -4.33 28.82 -1.57
CA LYS A 100 -3.72 29.01 -2.91
C LYS A 100 -2.26 29.45 -2.85
N ASP A 101 -1.50 28.91 -1.90
CA ASP A 101 -0.08 29.14 -1.72
C ASP A 101 0.68 28.74 -2.99
N PRO A 102 1.50 29.64 -3.58
CA PRO A 102 2.24 29.34 -4.80
C PRO A 102 3.31 28.25 -4.64
N THR A 103 3.69 27.91 -3.41
CA THR A 103 4.65 26.83 -3.09
C THR A 103 3.99 25.47 -2.95
N LYS A 104 2.67 25.40 -2.91
CA LYS A 104 1.88 24.17 -2.77
C LYS A 104 1.18 23.80 -4.06
N ALA A 105 0.57 22.62 -4.12
CA ALA A 105 -0.08 22.11 -5.32
C ALA A 105 -1.11 23.09 -5.90
N GLU A 106 -1.18 23.18 -7.22
CA GLU A 106 -2.16 24.04 -7.91
C GLU A 106 -3.60 23.56 -7.70
N SER A 107 -3.76 22.25 -7.57
CA SER A 107 -5.04 21.61 -7.29
C SER A 107 -4.81 20.18 -6.77
N PRO A 108 -5.78 19.59 -6.06
CA PRO A 108 -5.69 18.21 -5.59
C PRO A 108 -5.41 17.19 -6.70
N LEU A 109 -5.94 17.44 -7.91
CA LEU A 109 -5.74 16.57 -9.08
C LEU A 109 -4.30 16.56 -9.61
N LYS A 110 -3.53 17.62 -9.35
CA LYS A 110 -2.15 17.77 -9.80
C LYS A 110 -1.12 17.43 -8.73
N ALA A 111 -1.58 17.25 -7.49
CA ALA A 111 -0.71 16.96 -6.36
C ALA A 111 -0.10 15.56 -6.49
N VAL A 112 1.21 15.49 -6.38
CA VAL A 112 2.00 14.25 -6.39
C VAL A 112 2.88 14.25 -5.16
N ILE A 113 2.94 13.12 -4.45
CA ILE A 113 3.88 12.93 -3.35
C ILE A 113 5.00 12.02 -3.86
N SER A 114 6.22 12.53 -3.84
CA SER A 114 7.42 11.75 -4.17
C SER A 114 8.06 11.25 -2.89
N LEU A 115 7.96 9.96 -2.64
CA LEU A 115 8.58 9.31 -1.49
C LEU A 115 9.90 8.65 -1.92
N LYS A 116 10.99 9.05 -1.26
CA LYS A 116 12.30 8.42 -1.41
C LYS A 116 12.78 7.92 -0.07
N ASN A 117 13.22 6.68 -0.01
CA ASN A 117 13.84 6.10 1.19
C ASN A 117 15.28 5.72 0.89
N ASP A 118 16.11 5.88 1.91
CA ASP A 118 17.43 5.29 1.94
C ASP A 118 17.33 3.77 2.18
N ARG A 119 18.31 2.99 1.68
CA ARG A 119 18.37 1.53 1.90
C ARG A 119 18.48 1.15 3.37
N GLY A 120 19.03 2.04 4.21
CA GLY A 120 19.14 1.84 5.65
C GLY A 120 17.89 2.21 6.45
N THR A 121 16.85 2.76 5.82
CA THR A 121 15.61 3.14 6.50
C THR A 121 14.92 1.93 7.13
N SER A 122 14.46 2.06 8.38
CA SER A 122 13.71 1.01 9.04
C SER A 122 12.35 0.77 8.36
N TYR A 123 11.97 -0.50 8.21
CA TYR A 123 10.66 -0.87 7.68
C TYR A 123 9.50 -0.27 8.49
N ASN A 124 9.69 -0.13 9.80
CA ASN A 124 8.68 0.46 10.67
C ASN A 124 8.39 1.92 10.31
N LEU A 125 9.42 2.75 10.10
CA LEU A 125 9.24 4.15 9.71
C LEU A 125 8.65 4.27 8.31
N TYR A 126 9.12 3.45 7.37
CA TYR A 126 8.54 3.38 6.03
C TYR A 126 7.02 3.14 6.07
N ILE A 127 6.56 2.16 6.84
CA ILE A 127 5.12 1.88 7.01
C ILE A 127 4.39 3.03 7.70
N GLN A 128 4.98 3.67 8.70
CA GLN A 128 4.39 4.83 9.36
C GLN A 128 4.19 6.00 8.39
N VAL A 129 5.20 6.31 7.57
CA VAL A 129 5.11 7.35 6.53
C VAL A 129 3.96 7.06 5.57
N HIS A 130 3.90 5.82 5.06
CA HIS A 130 2.80 5.40 4.18
C HIS A 130 1.42 5.54 4.83
N ASN A 131 1.30 5.14 6.09
CA ASN A 131 0.04 5.23 6.82
C ASN A 131 -0.40 6.69 6.99
N GLU A 132 0.52 7.59 7.36
CA GLU A 132 0.20 9.00 7.52
C GLU A 132 -0.18 9.67 6.18
N LEU A 133 0.50 9.33 5.09
CA LEU A 133 0.15 9.83 3.76
C LEU A 133 -1.22 9.31 3.30
N LYS A 134 -1.51 8.02 3.49
CA LYS A 134 -2.85 7.46 3.20
C LYS A 134 -3.94 8.09 4.06
N ALA A 135 -3.66 8.30 5.35
CA ALA A 135 -4.59 8.95 6.27
C ALA A 135 -4.90 10.38 5.83
N ALA A 136 -3.91 11.13 5.31
CA ALA A 136 -4.12 12.46 4.77
C ALA A 136 -5.16 12.46 3.63
N TYR A 137 -5.01 11.56 2.65
CA TYR A 137 -5.99 11.43 1.55
C TYR A 137 -7.37 11.00 2.05
N ASN A 138 -7.44 10.06 2.99
CA ASN A 138 -8.71 9.59 3.53
C ASN A 138 -9.44 10.69 4.29
N GLU A 139 -8.74 11.48 5.11
CA GLU A 139 -9.34 12.62 5.81
C GLU A 139 -9.84 13.71 4.85
N LEU A 140 -9.09 14.00 3.77
CA LEU A 140 -9.54 14.95 2.74
C LEU A 140 -10.79 14.46 2.01
N ARG A 141 -10.85 13.17 1.66
CA ARG A 141 -12.02 12.55 1.03
C ARG A 141 -13.23 12.55 1.95
N GLU A 142 -13.02 12.22 3.22
CA GLU A 142 -14.09 12.26 4.22
C GLU A 142 -14.62 13.67 4.43
N ALA A 143 -13.73 14.66 4.56
CA ALA A 143 -14.12 16.06 4.69
C ALA A 143 -14.92 16.54 3.49
N LYS A 144 -14.52 16.15 2.25
CA LYS A 144 -15.26 16.48 1.04
C LYS A 144 -16.64 15.80 1.02
N ALA A 145 -16.72 14.52 1.40
CA ALA A 145 -17.99 13.80 1.50
C ALA A 145 -18.98 14.49 2.47
N GLN A 146 -18.46 14.93 3.61
CA GLN A 146 -19.25 15.66 4.59
C GLN A 146 -19.70 17.03 4.07
N ASN A 147 -18.81 17.78 3.41
CA ASN A 147 -19.11 19.10 2.88
C ASN A 147 -20.11 19.06 1.71
N ASP A 148 -19.95 18.12 0.77
CA ASP A 148 -20.73 18.08 -0.46
C ASP A 148 -22.08 17.36 -0.28
N TYR A 149 -22.10 16.32 0.60
CA TYR A 149 -23.25 15.43 0.72
C TYR A 149 -23.79 15.28 2.16
N GLY A 150 -23.12 15.83 3.16
CA GLY A 150 -23.53 15.73 4.57
C GLY A 150 -23.49 14.30 5.14
N LYS A 151 -22.71 13.41 4.53
CA LYS A 151 -22.60 11.99 4.89
C LYS A 151 -21.14 11.55 4.84
N SER A 152 -20.83 10.50 5.63
CA SER A 152 -19.54 9.82 5.53
C SER A 152 -19.36 9.18 4.15
N LEU A 153 -18.12 9.16 3.65
CA LEU A 153 -17.77 8.61 2.35
C LEU A 153 -18.30 7.18 2.15
N GLU A 154 -18.20 6.34 3.17
CA GLU A 154 -18.65 4.94 3.12
C GLU A 154 -20.18 4.79 2.95
N LYS A 155 -20.94 5.81 3.35
CA LYS A 155 -22.41 5.81 3.26
C LYS A 155 -22.94 6.41 1.93
N LEU A 156 -22.05 6.87 1.08
CA LEU A 156 -22.42 7.43 -0.22
C LEU A 156 -22.60 6.31 -1.27
N PRO A 157 -23.44 6.51 -2.29
CA PRO A 157 -23.48 5.66 -3.45
C PRO A 157 -22.11 5.55 -4.13
N GLU A 158 -21.82 4.41 -4.75
CA GLU A 158 -20.51 4.13 -5.37
C GLU A 158 -20.05 5.21 -6.35
N ALA A 159 -20.95 5.72 -7.18
CA ALA A 159 -20.65 6.80 -8.14
C ALA A 159 -20.12 8.08 -7.44
N GLN A 160 -20.72 8.46 -6.29
CA GLN A 160 -20.27 9.64 -5.53
C GLN A 160 -18.95 9.37 -4.80
N GLN A 161 -18.76 8.14 -4.30
CA GLN A 161 -17.47 7.74 -3.73
C GLN A 161 -16.35 7.81 -4.77
N GLU A 162 -16.63 7.35 -5.99
CA GLU A 162 -15.66 7.37 -7.08
C GLU A 162 -15.32 8.80 -7.51
N GLU A 163 -16.32 9.69 -7.60
CA GLU A 163 -16.11 11.12 -7.88
C GLU A 163 -15.14 11.75 -6.87
N ILE A 164 -15.37 11.52 -5.58
CA ILE A 164 -14.50 12.04 -4.51
C ILE A 164 -13.09 11.42 -4.58
N ARG A 165 -13.00 10.10 -4.83
CA ARG A 165 -11.71 9.42 -4.99
C ARG A 165 -10.93 9.93 -6.20
N ASN A 166 -11.61 10.27 -7.28
CA ASN A 166 -11.01 10.84 -8.48
C ASN A 166 -10.55 12.28 -8.24
N TYR A 167 -11.30 13.07 -7.46
CA TYR A 167 -10.92 14.44 -7.09
C TYR A 167 -9.67 14.46 -6.19
N TYR A 168 -9.62 13.62 -5.16
CA TYR A 168 -8.44 13.40 -4.32
C TYR A 168 -7.77 12.08 -4.73
N ARG A 169 -7.26 12.05 -5.96
CA ARG A 169 -6.55 10.89 -6.48
C ARG A 169 -5.24 10.73 -5.71
N GLN A 170 -5.08 9.57 -5.06
CA GLN A 170 -3.86 9.26 -4.34
C GLN A 170 -2.73 8.96 -5.34
N VAL A 171 -1.78 9.87 -5.47
CA VAL A 171 -0.60 9.71 -6.31
C VAL A 171 0.63 9.80 -5.41
N ILE A 172 1.12 8.64 -5.00
CA ILE A 172 2.39 8.50 -4.27
C ILE A 172 3.35 7.80 -5.23
N SER A 173 4.38 8.52 -5.67
CA SER A 173 5.45 8.00 -6.51
C SER A 173 6.61 7.60 -5.62
N GLU A 174 6.99 6.34 -5.69
CA GLU A 174 8.16 5.82 -4.98
C GLU A 174 9.32 5.70 -5.95
N ALA A 175 10.45 6.27 -5.59
CA ALA A 175 11.70 6.04 -6.29
C ALA A 175 12.40 4.82 -5.66
N GLU A 176 13.19 4.11 -6.47
CA GLU A 176 14.04 3.05 -5.94
C GLU A 176 14.92 3.58 -4.81
N PRO A 177 15.15 2.76 -3.75
CA PRO A 177 16.02 3.15 -2.65
C PRO A 177 17.42 3.46 -3.15
N GLU A 178 17.86 4.69 -2.96
CA GLU A 178 19.22 5.13 -3.25
C GLU A 178 20.02 5.20 -1.95
N ASP A 179 21.35 5.03 -2.04
CA ASP A 179 22.24 5.39 -0.95
C ASP A 179 22.35 6.91 -0.91
N LEU A 180 21.58 7.57 -0.07
CA LEU A 180 21.58 9.03 0.07
C LEU A 180 22.80 9.54 0.84
N GLY A 181 23.88 8.75 0.90
CA GLY A 181 25.23 9.14 1.32
C GLY A 181 25.24 9.81 2.70
N GLY A 182 25.19 9.02 3.76
CA GLY A 182 25.62 9.50 5.07
C GLY A 182 27.16 9.56 5.11
N ASN A 183 27.72 10.72 4.92
CA ASN A 183 29.07 11.04 5.42
C ASN A 183 28.95 11.52 6.85
#